data_4ad36618b5324a591bd7096d085ef087
#
_entry.id   4ad36618b5324a591bd7096d085ef087
#
_cell.length_a   1.000
_cell.length_b   1.000
_cell.length_c   1.000
_cell.angle_alpha   90.00
_cell.angle_beta   90.00
_cell.angle_gamma   90.00
#
_symmetry.space_group_name_H-M   'P 1'
#
loop_
_entity.id
_entity.type
_entity.pdbx_description
1 polymer ?
#
loop_
_entity_poly.entity_id
_entity_poly.type
_entity_poly.pdbx_seq_one_letter_code
_entity_poly.pdbx_strand_id
1 'polypeptide(L)'
;MPDLICYIPNHGYSNDDHIYVSWLDDEYYVSDKDDDSFKLATTLGGAILVQFSEVVVDGYVREVTGSAVTSITGLDHLEGETVKLTSGGSVIATEVVASGAITVGPGVFTYAVGLPYKMKVRTMRLAVPPPNVIQTRIKRINSTVVRYIRSVGGKAGQEYDGVEYLGDINATFSTASQDTPKDNRLTSGGFSEEAYTIIVSDEPLPFTALATIISVEIEEKR
;
A
#
# COMPACT_ATOMS: atom_id res chain seq x y z
N MET A 1 -24.05 -14.14 -22.16
CA MET A 1 -23.48 -14.01 -20.81
C MET A 1 -24.22 -12.85 -20.17
N PRO A 2 -24.58 -12.89 -18.88
CA PRO A 2 -25.28 -11.78 -18.27
C PRO A 2 -24.32 -10.57 -18.15
N ASP A 3 -24.87 -9.38 -18.37
CA ASP A 3 -24.14 -8.12 -18.19
C ASP A 3 -23.83 -7.92 -16.71
N LEU A 4 -22.75 -7.20 -16.41
CA LEU A 4 -22.44 -6.77 -15.04
C LEU A 4 -23.42 -5.68 -14.64
N ILE A 5 -24.26 -5.96 -13.66
CA ILE A 5 -25.24 -5.01 -13.12
C ILE A 5 -24.79 -4.65 -11.70
N CYS A 6 -24.59 -3.34 -11.47
CA CYS A 6 -24.40 -2.75 -10.15
C CYS A 6 -25.76 -2.41 -9.57
N TYR A 7 -26.11 -2.97 -8.41
CA TYR A 7 -27.38 -2.69 -7.74
C TYR A 7 -27.14 -1.76 -6.55
N ILE A 8 -27.58 -0.51 -6.67
CA ILE A 8 -27.45 0.53 -5.64
C ILE A 8 -28.78 1.32 -5.60
N PRO A 9 -29.62 1.08 -4.62
CA PRO A 9 -30.91 1.75 -4.53
C PRO A 9 -30.80 3.27 -4.51
N ASN A 10 -31.60 3.95 -5.35
CA ASN A 10 -31.66 5.41 -5.46
C ASN A 10 -30.29 6.08 -5.67
N HIS A 11 -29.44 5.52 -6.51
CA HIS A 11 -28.05 5.96 -6.70
C HIS A 11 -27.91 7.37 -7.29
N GLY A 12 -28.92 7.87 -8.01
CA GLY A 12 -28.93 9.22 -8.56
C GLY A 12 -28.03 9.48 -9.78
N TYR A 13 -27.29 8.46 -10.25
CA TYR A 13 -26.44 8.58 -11.45
C TYR A 13 -27.26 8.69 -12.73
N SER A 14 -26.65 9.31 -13.74
CA SER A 14 -27.14 9.37 -15.11
C SER A 14 -26.29 8.49 -16.02
N ASN A 15 -26.83 8.12 -17.20
CA ASN A 15 -25.99 7.48 -18.22
C ASN A 15 -24.84 8.43 -18.59
N ASP A 16 -23.69 7.84 -18.84
CA ASP A 16 -22.42 8.52 -19.15
C ASP A 16 -21.75 9.24 -17.95
N ASP A 17 -22.33 9.16 -16.74
CA ASP A 17 -21.62 9.61 -15.56
C ASP A 17 -20.35 8.82 -15.36
N HIS A 18 -19.25 9.52 -15.07
CA HIS A 18 -17.96 8.92 -14.80
C HIS A 18 -17.87 8.56 -13.32
N ILE A 19 -17.63 7.31 -13.00
CA ILE A 19 -17.65 6.78 -11.64
C ILE A 19 -16.42 5.94 -11.34
N TYR A 20 -15.97 6.00 -10.09
CA TYR A 20 -14.99 5.07 -9.53
C TYR A 20 -15.70 3.95 -8.79
N VAL A 21 -15.27 2.72 -9.03
CA VAL A 21 -15.85 1.51 -8.46
C VAL A 21 -14.82 0.84 -7.54
N SER A 22 -15.04 0.91 -6.23
CA SER A 22 -14.02 0.55 -5.23
C SER A 22 -13.60 -0.92 -5.25
N TRP A 23 -14.47 -1.84 -5.63
CA TRP A 23 -14.14 -3.28 -5.68
C TRP A 23 -13.45 -3.72 -6.96
N LEU A 24 -13.47 -2.87 -7.99
CA LEU A 24 -12.71 -3.07 -9.23
C LEU A 24 -11.43 -2.26 -9.23
N ASP A 25 -11.30 -1.30 -8.28
CA ASP A 25 -10.20 -0.36 -8.14
C ASP A 25 -9.90 0.38 -9.46
N ASP A 26 -10.96 0.75 -10.19
CA ASP A 26 -10.88 1.38 -11.50
C ASP A 26 -12.08 2.27 -11.77
N GLU A 27 -12.01 3.05 -12.84
CA GLU A 27 -13.00 4.03 -13.26
C GLU A 27 -13.79 3.55 -14.47
N TYR A 28 -15.09 3.84 -14.46
CA TYR A 28 -16.06 3.39 -15.44
C TYR A 28 -17.05 4.47 -15.78
N TYR A 29 -17.81 4.26 -16.83
CA TYR A 29 -18.95 5.07 -17.20
C TYR A 29 -20.23 4.32 -16.91
N VAL A 30 -21.22 5.03 -16.37
CA VAL A 30 -22.56 4.49 -16.14
C VAL A 30 -23.24 4.26 -17.47
N SER A 31 -23.82 3.09 -17.67
CA SER A 31 -24.56 2.73 -18.87
C SER A 31 -25.82 1.96 -18.50
N ASP A 32 -26.86 2.08 -19.33
CA ASP A 32 -28.12 1.35 -19.17
C ASP A 32 -28.67 1.42 -17.74
N LYS A 33 -28.79 2.66 -17.23
CA LYS A 33 -29.23 2.94 -15.87
C LYS A 33 -30.72 2.76 -15.66
N ASP A 34 -31.08 2.23 -14.51
CA ASP A 34 -32.42 2.24 -13.93
C ASP A 34 -32.39 3.03 -12.61
N ASP A 35 -33.49 3.13 -11.88
CA ASP A 35 -33.56 3.87 -10.62
C ASP A 35 -32.67 3.26 -9.50
N ASP A 36 -32.51 1.95 -9.51
CA ASP A 36 -31.81 1.16 -8.49
C ASP A 36 -30.63 0.38 -9.05
N SER A 37 -30.33 0.50 -10.33
CA SER A 37 -29.26 -0.27 -10.96
C SER A 37 -28.67 0.41 -12.19
N PHE A 38 -27.44 0.03 -12.53
CA PHE A 38 -26.76 0.47 -13.75
C PHE A 38 -25.72 -0.57 -14.19
N LYS A 39 -25.26 -0.45 -15.41
CA LYS A 39 -24.17 -1.24 -15.96
C LYS A 39 -22.93 -0.39 -16.12
N LEU A 40 -21.78 -1.04 -16.27
CA LEU A 40 -20.49 -0.38 -16.40
C LEU A 40 -19.96 -0.46 -17.83
N ALA A 41 -19.41 0.61 -18.33
CA ALA A 41 -18.68 0.68 -19.59
C ALA A 41 -17.27 1.25 -19.34
N THR A 42 -16.26 0.78 -20.09
CA THR A 42 -14.88 1.24 -19.95
C THR A 42 -14.61 2.57 -20.66
N THR A 43 -15.49 2.98 -21.54
CA THR A 43 -15.40 4.24 -22.31
C THR A 43 -16.74 4.89 -22.42
N LEU A 44 -16.75 6.21 -22.55
CA LEU A 44 -17.97 7.01 -22.74
C LEU A 44 -18.76 6.47 -23.95
N GLY A 45 -20.02 6.08 -23.74
CA GLY A 45 -20.86 5.47 -24.76
C GLY A 45 -20.36 4.12 -25.29
N GLY A 46 -19.43 3.50 -24.57
CA GLY A 46 -18.77 2.25 -24.96
C GLY A 46 -19.58 1.00 -24.67
N ALA A 47 -18.99 -0.15 -25.04
CA ALA A 47 -19.58 -1.45 -24.79
C ALA A 47 -19.67 -1.75 -23.28
N ILE A 48 -20.80 -2.31 -22.87
CA ILE A 48 -21.03 -2.74 -21.50
C ILE A 48 -20.08 -3.90 -21.15
N LEU A 49 -19.52 -3.84 -19.94
CA LEU A 49 -18.69 -4.92 -19.42
C LEU A 49 -19.53 -6.16 -19.14
N VAL A 50 -19.10 -7.27 -19.67
CA VAL A 50 -19.69 -8.59 -19.46
C VAL A 50 -18.78 -9.41 -18.56
N GLN A 51 -19.29 -9.79 -17.41
CA GLN A 51 -18.75 -10.72 -16.42
C GLN A 51 -17.92 -10.16 -15.25
N PHE A 52 -18.51 -10.36 -14.07
CA PHE A 52 -17.79 -10.86 -12.89
C PHE A 52 -18.66 -11.92 -12.22
N SER A 53 -18.05 -13.01 -11.72
CA SER A 53 -18.76 -14.15 -11.11
C SER A 53 -18.96 -13.99 -9.59
N GLU A 54 -18.70 -12.83 -9.04
CA GLU A 54 -18.69 -12.60 -7.60
C GLU A 54 -19.63 -11.48 -7.20
N VAL A 55 -20.50 -11.77 -6.22
CA VAL A 55 -21.36 -10.75 -5.60
C VAL A 55 -20.52 -10.02 -4.56
N VAL A 56 -20.16 -8.77 -4.81
CA VAL A 56 -19.49 -7.91 -3.84
C VAL A 56 -20.53 -7.32 -2.89
N VAL A 57 -20.42 -7.61 -1.62
CA VAL A 57 -21.38 -7.19 -0.58
C VAL A 57 -20.95 -5.90 0.12
N ASP A 58 -19.67 -5.48 -0.05
CA ASP A 58 -19.11 -4.33 0.66
C ASP A 58 -18.19 -3.52 -0.25
N GLY A 59 -18.77 -2.54 -0.90
CA GLY A 59 -18.07 -1.63 -1.78
C GLY A 59 -18.83 -0.30 -1.92
N TYR A 60 -18.15 0.73 -2.43
CA TYR A 60 -18.79 2.01 -2.74
C TYR A 60 -18.51 2.40 -4.18
N VAL A 61 -19.45 3.18 -4.72
CA VAL A 61 -19.32 3.87 -5.99
C VAL A 61 -19.38 5.36 -5.71
N ARG A 62 -18.55 6.14 -6.36
CA ARG A 62 -18.59 7.60 -6.29
C ARG A 62 -18.46 8.20 -7.68
N GLU A 63 -19.14 9.32 -7.88
CA GLU A 63 -18.95 10.11 -9.09
C GLU A 63 -17.55 10.69 -9.14
N VAL A 64 -16.92 10.60 -10.31
CA VAL A 64 -15.64 11.25 -10.61
C VAL A 64 -15.97 12.55 -11.33
N THR A 65 -16.04 13.64 -10.56
CA THR A 65 -16.30 14.98 -11.12
C THR A 65 -14.98 15.56 -11.62
N GLY A 66 -14.90 15.80 -12.92
CA GLY A 66 -13.78 16.50 -13.56
C GLY A 66 -13.02 15.64 -14.58
N SER A 67 -12.14 16.30 -15.31
CA SER A 67 -11.21 15.62 -16.21
C SER A 67 -9.98 15.14 -15.45
N ALA A 68 -9.38 14.05 -15.91
CA ALA A 68 -8.10 13.59 -15.38
C ALA A 68 -7.07 14.72 -15.41
N VAL A 69 -6.42 14.92 -14.27
CA VAL A 69 -5.41 15.98 -14.11
C VAL A 69 -4.05 15.42 -14.53
N THR A 70 -3.45 16.06 -15.54
CA THR A 70 -2.09 15.74 -16.01
C THR A 70 -1.04 16.74 -15.55
N SER A 71 -1.46 17.86 -14.95
CA SER A 71 -0.59 18.87 -14.35
C SER A 71 -1.14 19.28 -13.01
N ILE A 72 -0.35 19.15 -11.97
CA ILE A 72 -0.72 19.49 -10.60
C ILE A 72 0.04 20.75 -10.21
N THR A 73 -0.69 21.81 -9.87
CA THR A 73 -0.18 23.14 -9.54
C THR A 73 -0.37 23.47 -8.06
N GLY A 74 0.15 24.63 -7.63
CA GLY A 74 0.06 25.09 -6.23
C GLY A 74 1.15 24.51 -5.33
N LEU A 75 2.24 24.02 -5.93
CA LEU A 75 3.37 23.42 -5.23
C LEU A 75 4.54 24.41 -5.07
N ASP A 76 4.31 25.71 -5.16
CA ASP A 76 5.36 26.75 -5.09
C ASP A 76 6.22 26.63 -3.83
N HIS A 77 5.61 26.17 -2.72
CA HIS A 77 6.31 25.94 -1.44
C HIS A 77 7.26 24.74 -1.46
N LEU A 78 7.21 23.92 -2.50
CA LEU A 78 8.06 22.73 -2.72
C LEU A 78 8.96 22.90 -3.96
N GLU A 79 9.14 24.12 -4.45
CA GLU A 79 9.94 24.39 -5.62
C GLU A 79 11.35 23.80 -5.52
N GLY A 80 11.76 23.01 -6.53
CA GLY A 80 13.04 22.31 -6.58
C GLY A 80 13.11 21.02 -5.75
N GLU A 81 12.10 20.72 -4.94
CA GLU A 81 12.05 19.48 -4.16
C GLU A 81 11.54 18.31 -4.99
N THR A 82 12.05 17.12 -4.68
CA THR A 82 11.52 15.87 -5.25
C THR A 82 10.29 15.43 -4.47
N VAL A 83 9.17 15.37 -5.13
CA VAL A 83 7.89 14.94 -4.54
C VAL A 83 7.46 13.58 -5.09
N LYS A 84 6.66 12.87 -4.32
CA LYS A 84 5.99 11.63 -4.74
C LYS A 84 4.51 11.88 -4.88
N LEU A 85 3.97 11.39 -5.98
CA LEU A 85 2.54 11.39 -6.29
C LEU A 85 1.98 10.00 -6.03
N THR A 86 0.94 9.92 -5.22
CA THR A 86 0.22 8.68 -4.93
C THR A 86 -1.22 8.75 -5.42
N SER A 87 -1.70 7.66 -5.99
CA SER A 87 -3.09 7.46 -6.39
C SER A 87 -3.43 5.98 -6.29
N GLY A 88 -4.67 5.63 -5.94
CA GLY A 88 -5.11 4.23 -5.86
C GLY A 88 -4.27 3.35 -4.92
N GLY A 89 -3.65 3.92 -3.88
CA GLY A 89 -2.78 3.17 -2.97
C GLY A 89 -1.39 2.83 -3.50
N SER A 90 -0.98 3.44 -4.62
CA SER A 90 0.35 3.25 -5.23
C SER A 90 1.06 4.58 -5.45
N VAL A 91 2.39 4.55 -5.47
CA VAL A 91 3.20 5.67 -5.98
C VAL A 91 3.21 5.57 -7.50
N ILE A 92 2.66 6.58 -8.17
CA ILE A 92 2.54 6.61 -9.64
C ILE A 92 3.57 7.50 -10.32
N ALA A 93 4.12 8.49 -9.61
CA ALA A 93 5.19 9.32 -10.13
C ALA A 93 6.10 9.83 -9.02
N THR A 94 7.34 10.10 -9.38
CA THR A 94 8.33 10.81 -8.56
C THR A 94 8.91 11.90 -9.44
N GLU A 95 8.62 13.16 -9.10
CA GLU A 95 8.91 14.31 -9.94
C GLU A 95 9.56 15.43 -9.13
N VAL A 96 10.31 16.29 -9.81
CA VAL A 96 10.84 17.52 -9.21
C VAL A 96 9.87 18.65 -9.52
N VAL A 97 9.49 19.40 -8.50
CA VAL A 97 8.62 20.57 -8.67
C VAL A 97 9.35 21.63 -9.45
N ALA A 98 8.74 22.10 -10.54
CA ALA A 98 9.25 23.16 -11.36
C ALA A 98 8.13 24.16 -11.68
N SER A 99 8.41 25.45 -11.44
CA SER A 99 7.40 26.54 -11.59
C SER A 99 6.11 26.27 -10.80
N GLY A 100 6.27 25.77 -9.58
CA GLY A 100 5.14 25.44 -8.68
C GLY A 100 4.25 24.31 -9.15
N ALA A 101 4.71 23.45 -10.07
CA ALA A 101 3.92 22.39 -10.68
C ALA A 101 4.72 21.10 -10.92
N ILE A 102 4.00 20.00 -11.07
CA ILE A 102 4.51 18.73 -11.62
C ILE A 102 3.62 18.26 -12.77
N THR A 103 4.22 17.51 -13.72
CA THR A 103 3.49 16.90 -14.82
C THR A 103 3.38 15.39 -14.60
N VAL A 104 2.18 14.85 -14.76
CA VAL A 104 1.90 13.43 -14.57
C VAL A 104 1.56 12.80 -15.91
N GLY A 105 2.26 11.74 -16.29
CA GLY A 105 2.06 11.07 -17.58
C GLY A 105 0.65 10.52 -17.79
N PRO A 106 0.18 9.57 -16.97
CA PRO A 106 -1.22 9.20 -16.96
C PRO A 106 -2.03 10.22 -16.17
N GLY A 107 -3.14 10.67 -16.69
CA GLY A 107 -4.04 11.55 -15.93
C GLY A 107 -4.56 10.87 -14.66
N VAL A 108 -4.69 11.64 -13.59
CA VAL A 108 -5.16 11.16 -12.30
C VAL A 108 -6.39 11.95 -11.85
N PHE A 109 -7.34 11.26 -11.22
CA PHE A 109 -8.56 11.89 -10.69
C PHE A 109 -8.45 12.13 -9.19
N THR A 110 -7.89 11.15 -8.47
CA THR A 110 -7.65 11.26 -7.03
C THR A 110 -6.18 11.09 -6.76
N TYR A 111 -5.58 12.04 -6.06
CA TYR A 111 -4.15 12.00 -5.80
C TYR A 111 -3.78 12.67 -4.48
N ALA A 112 -2.61 12.33 -3.99
CA ALA A 112 -1.92 13.07 -2.96
C ALA A 112 -0.46 13.28 -3.40
N VAL A 113 0.03 14.51 -3.20
CA VAL A 113 1.41 14.89 -3.50
C VAL A 113 2.09 15.32 -2.22
N GLY A 114 3.31 14.86 -2.01
CA GLY A 114 4.09 15.25 -0.85
C GLY A 114 5.55 14.84 -0.92
N LEU A 115 6.30 15.34 0.05
CA LEU A 115 7.69 14.93 0.19
C LEU A 115 7.80 13.47 0.60
N PRO A 116 8.75 12.71 0.04
CA PRO A 116 9.03 11.38 0.51
C PRO A 116 9.54 11.41 1.95
N TYR A 117 9.14 10.45 2.74
CA TYR A 117 9.67 10.26 4.08
C TYR A 117 10.03 8.79 4.31
N LYS A 118 11.04 8.57 5.13
CA LYS A 118 11.44 7.23 5.54
C LYS A 118 11.01 7.01 7.00
N MET A 119 10.10 6.07 7.20
CA MET A 119 9.81 5.55 8.53
C MET A 119 10.75 4.37 8.79
N LYS A 120 11.48 4.42 9.92
CA LYS A 120 12.28 3.29 10.40
C LYS A 120 11.92 3.00 11.85
N VAL A 121 11.44 1.81 12.11
CA VAL A 121 11.23 1.28 13.46
C VAL A 121 12.32 0.26 13.73
N ARG A 122 13.06 0.44 14.80
CA ARG A 122 14.07 -0.50 15.29
C ARG A 122 13.63 -1.04 16.65
N THR A 123 13.60 -2.36 16.78
CA THR A 123 13.26 -2.98 18.07
C THR A 123 14.38 -2.73 19.10
N MET A 124 14.03 -2.96 20.34
CA MET A 124 15.06 -3.08 21.39
C MET A 124 15.88 -4.36 21.18
N ARG A 125 17.05 -4.43 21.83
CA ARG A 125 17.85 -5.64 21.86
C ARG A 125 17.04 -6.81 22.41
N LEU A 126 17.11 -7.94 21.72
CA LEU A 126 16.40 -9.14 22.16
C LEU A 126 16.93 -9.60 23.52
N ALA A 127 16.01 -9.69 24.46
CA ALA A 127 16.28 -10.12 25.83
C ALA A 127 15.27 -11.19 26.23
N VAL A 128 15.74 -12.22 26.92
CA VAL A 128 14.90 -13.22 27.58
C VAL A 128 15.24 -13.19 29.07
N PRO A 129 14.22 -13.17 29.95
CA PRO A 129 14.44 -13.18 31.39
C PRO A 129 15.18 -14.42 31.88
N PRO A 130 15.80 -14.40 33.05
CA PRO A 130 16.37 -15.59 33.69
C PRO A 130 15.38 -16.77 33.74
N PRO A 131 15.85 -18.03 33.64
CA PRO A 131 17.26 -18.43 33.64
C PRO A 131 17.99 -18.34 32.29
N ASN A 132 17.30 -17.99 31.21
CA ASN A 132 17.84 -18.02 29.83
C ASN A 132 18.22 -16.62 29.36
N VAL A 133 19.18 -15.97 30.01
CA VAL A 133 19.66 -14.66 29.58
C VAL A 133 20.39 -14.75 28.24
N ILE A 134 19.82 -14.16 27.19
CA ILE A 134 20.40 -14.14 25.84
C ILE A 134 21.01 -12.79 25.45
N GLN A 135 20.93 -11.79 26.31
CA GLN A 135 21.42 -10.42 26.01
C GLN A 135 22.92 -10.37 25.70
N THR A 136 23.73 -11.17 26.40
CA THR A 136 25.17 -11.23 26.26
C THR A 136 25.65 -12.34 25.33
N ARG A 137 24.74 -13.09 24.74
CA ARG A 137 25.09 -14.17 23.80
C ARG A 137 25.07 -13.66 22.37
N ILE A 138 25.98 -14.18 21.59
CA ILE A 138 26.00 -13.98 20.15
C ILE A 138 24.79 -14.68 19.55
N LYS A 139 24.03 -13.96 18.76
CA LYS A 139 22.77 -14.42 18.18
C LYS A 139 22.58 -13.93 16.75
N ARG A 140 21.80 -14.68 15.98
CA ARG A 140 21.41 -14.37 14.61
C ARG A 140 19.90 -14.41 14.49
N ILE A 141 19.33 -13.47 13.77
CA ILE A 141 17.91 -13.48 13.41
C ILE A 141 17.77 -14.31 12.12
N ASN A 142 17.08 -15.44 12.20
CA ASN A 142 16.86 -16.32 11.06
C ASN A 142 15.66 -15.91 10.23
N SER A 143 14.60 -15.45 10.89
CA SER A 143 13.41 -14.95 10.21
C SER A 143 12.68 -13.89 11.04
N THR A 144 12.03 -13.00 10.35
CA THR A 144 11.13 -12.00 10.92
C THR A 144 9.79 -12.09 10.20
N VAL A 145 8.73 -12.30 10.97
CA VAL A 145 7.36 -12.25 10.46
C VAL A 145 6.71 -10.97 11.00
N VAL A 146 6.24 -10.13 10.12
CA VAL A 146 5.53 -8.89 10.48
C VAL A 146 4.04 -9.10 10.27
N ARG A 147 3.25 -8.86 11.31
CA ARG A 147 1.79 -8.77 11.20
C ARG A 147 1.41 -7.31 10.98
N TYR A 148 0.59 -7.06 9.97
CA TYR A 148 0.21 -5.72 9.58
C TYR A 148 -1.27 -5.64 9.19
N ILE A 149 -1.82 -4.43 9.18
CA ILE A 149 -3.20 -4.14 8.78
C ILE A 149 -3.23 -2.86 7.94
N ARG A 150 -4.08 -2.83 6.91
CA ARG A 150 -4.29 -1.64 6.05
C ARG A 150 -2.97 -1.02 5.59
N SER A 151 -2.09 -1.86 5.09
CA SER A 151 -0.72 -1.48 4.72
C SER A 151 -0.44 -1.76 3.26
N VAL A 152 0.43 -0.96 2.68
CA VAL A 152 0.95 -1.17 1.33
C VAL A 152 2.47 -1.15 1.38
N GLY A 153 3.11 -2.11 0.72
CA GLY A 153 4.57 -2.19 0.64
C GLY A 153 5.24 -2.37 2.01
N GLY A 154 6.39 -1.73 2.18
CA GLY A 154 7.23 -1.82 3.36
C GLY A 154 8.30 -2.90 3.26
N LYS A 155 9.27 -2.83 4.16
CA LYS A 155 10.39 -3.76 4.25
C LYS A 155 10.62 -4.13 5.70
N ALA A 156 11.00 -5.37 5.95
CA ALA A 156 11.40 -5.78 7.29
C ALA A 156 12.69 -6.60 7.24
N GLY A 157 13.41 -6.56 8.34
CA GLY A 157 14.67 -7.25 8.37
C GLY A 157 15.43 -7.10 9.66
N GLN A 158 16.72 -7.27 9.55
CA GLN A 158 17.64 -7.05 10.67
C GLN A 158 18.66 -5.98 10.33
N GLU A 159 19.15 -5.33 11.37
CA GLU A 159 20.36 -4.51 11.32
C GLU A 159 21.49 -5.31 11.97
N TYR A 160 22.58 -5.46 11.23
CA TYR A 160 23.77 -6.17 11.64
C TYR A 160 24.99 -5.35 11.25
N ASP A 161 25.86 -5.07 12.20
CA ASP A 161 27.08 -4.29 12.01
C ASP A 161 26.87 -2.97 11.24
N GLY A 162 25.77 -2.28 11.55
CA GLY A 162 25.38 -1.02 10.90
C GLY A 162 24.80 -1.17 9.49
N VAL A 163 24.65 -2.40 8.99
CA VAL A 163 24.07 -2.70 7.69
C VAL A 163 22.65 -3.22 7.84
N GLU A 164 21.76 -2.67 7.02
CA GLU A 164 20.34 -3.10 6.96
C GLU A 164 20.18 -4.24 5.95
N TYR A 165 19.74 -5.39 6.43
CA TYR A 165 19.38 -6.55 5.60
C TYR A 165 17.86 -6.66 5.56
N LEU A 166 17.25 -6.15 4.50
CA LEU A 166 15.81 -5.98 4.35
C LEU A 166 15.24 -6.92 3.29
N GLY A 167 14.06 -7.47 3.58
CA GLY A 167 13.22 -8.15 2.61
C GLY A 167 11.89 -7.40 2.44
N ASP A 168 11.34 -7.42 1.24
CA ASP A 168 10.08 -6.73 0.93
C ASP A 168 8.90 -7.42 1.61
N ILE A 169 8.04 -6.62 2.21
CA ILE A 169 6.71 -7.03 2.67
C ILE A 169 5.77 -6.79 1.49
N ASN A 170 5.31 -7.86 0.84
CA ASN A 170 4.36 -7.78 -0.27
C ASN A 170 2.94 -7.47 0.25
N ALA A 171 2.80 -6.36 0.96
CA ALA A 171 1.51 -5.88 1.41
C ALA A 171 0.81 -5.18 0.26
N THR A 172 -0.34 -5.68 -0.13
CA THR A 172 -1.28 -4.99 -1.01
C THR A 172 -2.40 -4.42 -0.17
N PHE A 173 -2.84 -3.21 -0.50
CA PHE A 173 -3.95 -2.59 0.20
C PHE A 173 -5.18 -3.49 0.08
N SER A 174 -5.57 -4.07 1.22
CA SER A 174 -6.81 -4.81 1.32
C SER A 174 -7.70 -4.11 2.32
N THR A 175 -8.90 -3.79 1.92
CA THR A 175 -9.96 -3.30 2.82
C THR A 175 -10.42 -4.39 3.78
N ALA A 176 -10.19 -5.65 3.44
CA ALA A 176 -10.41 -6.74 4.35
C ALA A 176 -9.36 -6.73 5.47
N SER A 177 -9.81 -6.74 6.70
CA SER A 177 -8.98 -6.94 7.89
C SER A 177 -8.43 -8.36 7.85
N GLN A 178 -7.38 -8.58 7.10
CA GLN A 178 -6.70 -9.87 7.06
C GLN A 178 -5.44 -9.83 7.88
N ASP A 179 -5.53 -10.46 9.01
CA ASP A 179 -4.42 -10.89 9.86
C ASP A 179 -3.57 -11.97 9.18
N THR A 180 -3.06 -11.71 7.99
CA THR A 180 -2.21 -12.71 7.35
C THR A 180 -0.76 -12.41 7.72
N PRO A 181 -0.13 -13.23 8.56
CA PRO A 181 1.30 -13.10 8.78
C PRO A 181 2.01 -13.37 7.45
N LYS A 182 2.86 -12.46 7.02
CA LYS A 182 3.76 -12.69 5.88
C LYS A 182 5.10 -13.13 6.42
N ASP A 183 5.54 -14.31 6.00
CA ASP A 183 6.86 -14.82 6.33
C ASP A 183 7.89 -14.13 5.41
N ASN A 184 8.63 -13.19 5.97
CA ASN A 184 9.74 -12.55 5.28
C ASN A 184 11.02 -13.30 5.64
N ARG A 185 11.47 -14.15 4.72
CA ARG A 185 12.76 -14.82 4.85
C ARG A 185 13.87 -13.82 4.60
N LEU A 186 14.47 -13.39 5.67
CA LEU A 186 15.61 -12.51 5.60
C LEU A 186 16.83 -13.25 5.09
N THR A 187 17.58 -12.60 4.22
CA THR A 187 18.99 -12.92 4.04
C THR A 187 19.68 -12.63 5.37
N SER A 188 20.08 -13.67 6.07
CA SER A 188 20.64 -13.58 7.40
C SER A 188 21.87 -12.67 7.41
N GLY A 189 21.85 -11.64 8.22
CA GLY A 189 23.07 -11.04 8.74
C GLY A 189 23.84 -12.07 9.57
N GLY A 190 25.03 -11.72 9.98
CA GLY A 190 25.87 -12.58 10.79
C GLY A 190 25.38 -12.71 12.24
N PHE A 191 26.14 -13.45 13.01
CA PHE A 191 25.99 -13.53 14.45
C PHE A 191 26.52 -12.26 15.13
N SER A 192 25.74 -11.65 16.01
CA SER A 192 26.12 -10.46 16.78
C SER A 192 25.52 -10.49 18.18
N GLU A 193 26.15 -9.82 19.10
CA GLU A 193 25.56 -9.53 20.42
C GLU A 193 24.39 -8.56 20.29
N GLU A 194 24.45 -7.67 19.29
CA GLU A 194 23.45 -6.64 19.00
C GLU A 194 22.62 -7.01 17.76
N ALA A 195 21.66 -7.91 17.92
CA ALA A 195 20.70 -8.24 16.87
C ALA A 195 19.41 -7.43 17.06
N TYR A 196 19.10 -6.58 16.08
CA TYR A 196 17.87 -5.76 16.05
C TYR A 196 17.03 -6.15 14.85
N THR A 197 15.74 -6.18 15.06
CA THR A 197 14.79 -6.22 13.93
C THR A 197 14.40 -4.81 13.56
N ILE A 198 14.34 -4.55 12.27
CA ILE A 198 13.92 -3.26 11.73
C ILE A 198 12.76 -3.42 10.76
N ILE A 199 11.89 -2.44 10.78
CA ILE A 199 10.80 -2.28 9.81
C ILE A 199 11.00 -0.90 9.18
N VAL A 200 10.94 -0.86 7.85
CA VAL A 200 11.16 0.35 7.07
C VAL A 200 10.01 0.52 6.10
N SER A 201 9.49 1.74 6.01
CA SER A 201 8.66 2.20 4.91
C SER A 201 9.30 3.45 4.32
N ASP A 202 9.65 3.42 3.05
CA ASP A 202 10.30 4.49 2.31
C ASP A 202 9.39 5.13 1.24
N GLU A 203 8.15 4.68 1.23
CA GLU A 203 7.09 5.22 0.38
C GLU A 203 6.04 5.98 1.21
N PRO A 204 5.42 7.07 0.68
CA PRO A 204 4.37 7.81 1.35
C PRO A 204 3.02 7.05 1.30
N LEU A 205 3.05 5.78 1.68
CA LEU A 205 1.91 4.88 1.69
C LEU A 205 1.55 4.47 3.12
N PRO A 206 0.30 4.13 3.39
CA PRO A 206 -0.09 3.72 4.72
C PRO A 206 0.60 2.42 5.13
N PHE A 207 1.18 2.40 6.33
CA PHE A 207 1.79 1.20 6.89
C PHE A 207 1.53 1.11 8.40
N THR A 208 0.85 0.05 8.83
CA THR A 208 0.53 -0.20 10.24
C THR A 208 1.01 -1.59 10.63
N ALA A 209 2.14 -1.66 11.33
CA ALA A 209 2.63 -2.90 11.93
C ALA A 209 1.90 -3.17 13.25
N LEU A 210 1.37 -4.38 13.42
CA LEU A 210 0.70 -4.83 14.64
C LEU A 210 1.65 -5.59 15.57
N ALA A 211 2.47 -6.46 15.00
CA ALA A 211 3.40 -7.28 15.76
C ALA A 211 4.56 -7.76 14.89
N THR A 212 5.65 -8.06 15.55
CA THR A 212 6.83 -8.70 14.92
C THR A 212 7.14 -9.99 15.67
N ILE A 213 7.21 -11.09 14.94
CA ILE A 213 7.57 -12.41 15.45
C ILE A 213 8.95 -12.75 14.90
N ILE A 214 9.89 -13.06 15.79
CA ILE A 214 11.29 -13.20 15.45
C ILE A 214 11.76 -14.62 15.79
N SER A 215 12.39 -15.29 14.85
CA SER A 215 13.11 -16.55 15.08
C SER A 215 14.60 -16.26 15.23
N VAL A 216 15.17 -16.71 16.33
CA VAL A 216 16.55 -16.41 16.71
C VAL A 216 17.34 -17.70 16.91
N GLU A 217 18.52 -17.74 16.36
CA GLU A 217 19.55 -18.72 16.63
C GLU A 217 20.58 -18.14 17.59
N ILE A 218 20.92 -18.89 18.61
CA ILE A 218 21.89 -18.48 19.65
C ILE A 218 23.10 -19.39 19.56
N GLU A 219 24.27 -18.80 19.47
CA GLU A 219 25.53 -19.57 19.52
C GLU A 219 25.74 -20.07 20.95
N GLU A 220 25.85 -21.40 21.10
CA GLU A 220 26.28 -21.99 22.36
C GLU A 220 27.80 -21.79 22.52
N LYS A 221 28.21 -21.10 23.57
CA LYS A 221 29.62 -21.05 23.99
C LYS A 221 30.04 -22.46 24.34
N ARG A 222 30.90 -23.04 23.52
CA ARG A 222 31.66 -24.24 23.86
C ARG A 222 32.67 -23.93 24.95
#